data_a77178942d93919b6763fb7c332e843e
#
_entry.id   a77178942d93919b6763fb7c332e843e
#
_cell.length_a   1.000
_cell.length_b   1.000
_cell.length_c   1.000
_cell.angle_alpha   90.00
_cell.angle_beta   90.00
_cell.angle_gamma   90.00
#
_symmetry.space_group_name_H-M   'P 1'
#
loop_
_entity.id
_entity.type
_entity.pdbx_description
1 polymer ?
#
loop_
_entity_poly.entity_id
_entity_poly.type
_entity_poly.pdbx_seq_one_letter_code
_entity_poly.pdbx_strand_id
1 'polypeptide(L)'
;MATLVSPGVSVSVTDESMYASAGAGTVPMLVVASGEDKAHVSGTGTASGTAKAKAGTVQLVTSQFELSQEFGNPSFGNHGDELNEYGLLAAYSYLGASNAAYVVRADVNTTQLTAAKPEPQGPPANGLYWLDTANTEWGIFKSTAAGTGSWVKQTVT
;
A
#
# COMPACT_ATOMS: atom_id res chain seq x y z
N MET A 1 32.60 -27.19 -31.69
CA MET A 1 31.64 -27.92 -32.49
C MET A 1 31.78 -29.40 -32.15
N ALA A 2 30.77 -30.00 -31.59
CA ALA A 2 30.75 -31.46 -31.40
C ALA A 2 30.28 -32.10 -32.71
N THR A 3 31.14 -32.88 -33.36
CA THR A 3 30.77 -33.67 -34.54
C THR A 3 30.07 -34.95 -34.10
N LEU A 4 28.80 -35.07 -34.42
CA LEU A 4 28.02 -36.30 -34.24
C LEU A 4 28.52 -37.35 -35.24
N VAL A 5 29.04 -38.46 -34.77
CA VAL A 5 29.60 -39.55 -35.58
C VAL A 5 28.53 -40.60 -35.94
N SER A 6 27.33 -40.51 -35.40
CA SER A 6 26.19 -41.40 -35.70
C SER A 6 24.88 -40.59 -35.69
N PRO A 7 23.83 -41.10 -36.37
CA PRO A 7 22.53 -40.45 -36.34
C PRO A 7 22.02 -40.35 -34.91
N GLY A 8 21.88 -39.12 -34.44
CA GLY A 8 21.41 -38.80 -33.10
C GLY A 8 20.63 -37.49 -33.13
N VAL A 9 19.80 -37.29 -32.10
CA VAL A 9 19.05 -36.05 -31.92
C VAL A 9 19.85 -35.14 -30.99
N SER A 10 20.19 -33.94 -31.45
CA SER A 10 20.74 -32.87 -30.61
C SER A 10 19.59 -31.99 -30.18
N VAL A 11 19.36 -31.89 -28.87
CA VAL A 11 18.39 -30.97 -28.31
C VAL A 11 19.15 -29.80 -27.69
N SER A 12 18.94 -28.61 -28.19
CA SER A 12 19.39 -27.38 -27.57
C SER A 12 18.22 -26.78 -26.80
N VAL A 13 18.34 -26.69 -25.48
CA VAL A 13 17.38 -25.98 -24.65
C VAL A 13 17.88 -24.55 -24.49
N THR A 14 17.17 -23.61 -25.09
CA THR A 14 17.38 -22.17 -24.83
C THR A 14 16.39 -21.80 -23.75
N ASP A 15 16.89 -21.40 -22.60
CA ASP A 15 16.05 -20.86 -21.54
C ASP A 15 15.62 -19.43 -21.97
N GLU A 16 14.41 -19.33 -22.46
CA GLU A 16 13.74 -18.07 -22.75
C GLU A 16 12.96 -17.54 -21.54
N SER A 17 13.34 -17.94 -20.33
CA SER A 17 12.84 -17.28 -19.13
C SER A 17 13.02 -15.79 -19.32
N MET A 18 11.92 -15.10 -19.49
CA MET A 18 11.91 -13.66 -19.67
C MET A 18 12.53 -13.03 -18.42
N TYR A 19 13.83 -12.87 -18.42
CA TYR A 19 14.41 -11.73 -17.75
C TYR A 19 13.79 -10.52 -18.43
N ALA A 20 12.76 -9.95 -17.85
CA ALA A 20 12.44 -8.57 -18.12
C ALA A 20 13.74 -7.84 -17.84
N SER A 21 14.53 -7.59 -18.88
CA SER A 21 15.65 -6.66 -18.74
C SER A 21 14.99 -5.43 -18.16
N ALA A 22 15.44 -5.01 -16.98
CA ALA A 22 15.13 -3.70 -16.47
C ALA A 22 15.61 -2.73 -17.56
N GLY A 23 14.77 -2.49 -18.54
CA GLY A 23 14.93 -1.35 -19.41
C GLY A 23 15.13 -0.19 -18.49
N ALA A 24 15.94 0.80 -18.86
CA ALA A 24 16.09 2.05 -18.14
C ALA A 24 14.70 2.71 -18.00
N GLY A 25 13.80 2.03 -17.32
CA GLY A 25 12.41 2.38 -17.10
C GLY A 25 12.32 3.34 -15.92
N THR A 26 11.41 4.24 -16.02
CA THR A 26 11.03 5.16 -14.96
C THR A 26 10.64 4.32 -13.72
N VAL A 27 11.34 4.52 -12.61
CA VAL A 27 10.95 3.92 -11.34
C VAL A 27 9.70 4.65 -10.85
N PRO A 28 8.55 3.97 -10.68
CA PRO A 28 7.32 4.63 -10.26
C PRO A 28 7.40 5.06 -8.80
N MET A 29 6.61 6.06 -8.47
CA MET A 29 6.32 6.43 -7.09
C MET A 29 4.90 5.98 -6.75
N LEU A 30 4.76 5.21 -5.69
CA LEU A 30 3.51 4.65 -5.19
C LEU A 30 3.17 5.34 -3.87
N VAL A 31 2.05 6.05 -3.84
CA VAL A 31 1.52 6.63 -2.61
C VAL A 31 0.50 5.65 -2.04
N VAL A 32 0.74 5.19 -0.82
CA VAL A 32 -0.08 4.18 -0.17
C VAL A 32 -0.68 4.71 1.14
N ALA A 33 -1.92 4.36 1.40
CA ALA A 33 -2.52 4.48 2.72
C ALA A 33 -2.29 3.17 3.48
N SER A 34 -1.77 3.26 4.68
CA SER A 34 -1.48 2.12 5.54
C SER A 34 -1.61 2.53 7.00
N GLY A 35 -1.94 1.57 7.86
CA GLY A 35 -2.02 1.79 9.30
C GLY A 35 -0.71 2.30 9.89
N GLU A 36 -0.81 3.08 10.97
CA GLU A 36 0.34 3.47 11.77
C GLU A 36 0.79 2.30 12.67
N ASP A 37 2.08 2.30 12.99
CA ASP A 37 2.70 1.38 13.95
C ASP A 37 2.36 -0.10 13.73
N LYS A 38 2.29 -0.52 12.49
CA LYS A 38 2.01 -1.92 12.13
C LYS A 38 3.11 -2.84 12.65
N ALA A 39 2.71 -4.04 13.04
CA ALA A 39 3.66 -5.05 13.46
C ALA A 39 4.63 -5.40 12.32
N HIS A 40 5.90 -5.52 12.67
CA HIS A 40 6.92 -6.00 11.76
C HIS A 40 6.67 -7.48 11.40
N VAL A 41 6.98 -7.88 10.16
CA VAL A 41 6.71 -9.25 9.67
C VAL A 41 7.44 -10.35 10.46
N SER A 42 8.51 -10.03 11.20
CA SER A 42 9.16 -10.97 12.10
C SER A 42 8.38 -11.29 13.37
N GLY A 43 7.26 -10.59 13.60
CA GLY A 43 6.46 -10.70 14.82
C GLY A 43 7.01 -9.92 16.02
N THR A 44 8.12 -9.22 15.87
CA THR A 44 8.73 -8.40 16.92
C THR A 44 8.97 -6.97 16.45
N GLY A 45 8.46 -6.00 17.20
CA GLY A 45 8.62 -4.58 16.90
C GLY A 45 7.66 -4.06 15.84
N THR A 46 7.89 -2.83 15.43
CA THR A 46 7.08 -2.07 14.47
C THR A 46 7.79 -1.99 13.13
N ALA A 47 7.04 -2.12 12.03
CA ALA A 47 7.53 -1.89 10.69
C ALA A 47 7.91 -0.40 10.54
N SER A 48 9.17 -0.13 10.22
CA SER A 48 9.78 1.19 10.36
C SER A 48 9.13 2.28 9.52
N GLY A 49 8.69 1.94 8.30
CA GLY A 49 8.01 2.84 7.38
C GLY A 49 6.59 3.21 7.80
N THR A 50 6.01 2.49 8.79
CA THR A 50 4.67 2.76 9.30
C THR A 50 4.66 3.70 10.50
N ALA A 51 5.83 4.01 11.08
CA ALA A 51 5.92 4.98 12.15
C ALA A 51 5.35 6.35 11.72
N LYS A 52 4.63 7.03 12.61
CA LYS A 52 4.02 8.33 12.33
C LYS A 52 5.02 9.34 11.74
N ALA A 53 6.21 9.41 12.33
CA ALA A 53 7.27 10.32 11.90
C ALA A 53 7.82 10.03 10.49
N LYS A 54 7.48 8.89 9.90
CA LYS A 54 7.88 8.48 8.55
C LYS A 54 6.82 8.75 7.49
N ALA A 55 5.64 9.23 7.87
CA ALA A 55 4.63 9.64 6.90
C ALA A 55 5.18 10.71 5.95
N GLY A 56 4.85 10.61 4.68
CA GLY A 56 5.37 11.49 3.63
C GLY A 56 6.83 11.28 3.25
N THR A 57 7.56 10.36 3.91
CA THR A 57 8.94 10.06 3.56
C THR A 57 9.00 9.10 2.38
N VAL A 58 9.75 9.46 1.35
CA VAL A 58 9.98 8.60 0.18
C VAL A 58 11.00 7.52 0.52
N GLN A 59 10.64 6.27 0.27
CA GLN A 59 11.53 5.13 0.46
C GLN A 59 11.68 4.37 -0.86
N LEU A 60 12.91 4.07 -1.26
CA LEU A 60 13.17 3.17 -2.38
C LEU A 60 13.06 1.73 -1.86
N VAL A 61 12.22 0.95 -2.50
CA VAL A 61 11.97 -0.46 -2.19
C VAL A 61 12.27 -1.30 -3.42
N THR A 62 13.04 -2.35 -3.25
CA THR A 62 13.58 -3.15 -4.36
C THR A 62 12.99 -4.56 -4.45
N SER A 63 12.20 -4.96 -3.46
CA SER A 63 11.59 -6.29 -3.42
C SER A 63 10.30 -6.31 -2.58
N GLN A 64 9.47 -7.34 -2.82
CA GLN A 64 8.31 -7.61 -1.99
C GLN A 64 8.68 -7.85 -0.52
N PHE A 65 9.81 -8.53 -0.30
CA PHE A 65 10.29 -8.81 1.05
C PHE A 65 10.63 -7.50 1.78
N GLU A 66 11.38 -6.60 1.15
CA GLU A 66 11.73 -5.31 1.71
C GLU A 66 10.49 -4.45 1.98
N LEU A 67 9.50 -4.44 1.05
CA LEU A 67 8.23 -3.76 1.27
C LEU A 67 7.54 -4.25 2.55
N SER A 68 7.48 -5.57 2.74
CA SER A 68 6.85 -6.16 3.92
C SER A 68 7.64 -5.86 5.20
N GLN A 69 8.96 -5.79 5.15
CA GLN A 69 9.79 -5.40 6.30
C GLN A 69 9.50 -3.95 6.72
N GLU A 70 9.46 -3.03 5.74
CA GLU A 70 9.30 -1.60 6.00
C GLU A 70 7.86 -1.19 6.30
N PHE A 71 6.87 -1.78 5.63
CA PHE A 71 5.46 -1.36 5.73
C PHE A 71 4.52 -2.42 6.34
N GLY A 72 5.06 -3.57 6.76
CA GLY A 72 4.24 -4.69 7.23
C GLY A 72 3.45 -5.34 6.09
N ASN A 73 2.73 -6.41 6.40
CA ASN A 73 1.84 -7.05 5.44
C ASN A 73 0.57 -6.19 5.23
N PRO A 74 0.00 -6.19 4.01
CA PRO A 74 -1.30 -5.55 3.78
C PRO A 74 -2.37 -6.10 4.74
N SER A 75 -3.11 -5.20 5.37
CA SER A 75 -4.18 -5.55 6.30
C SER A 75 -5.54 -5.46 5.62
N PHE A 76 -6.35 -6.49 5.83
CA PHE A 76 -7.73 -6.55 5.37
C PHE A 76 -8.61 -6.87 6.58
N GLY A 77 -9.49 -5.96 6.91
CA GLY A 77 -10.35 -6.07 8.09
C GLY A 77 -11.82 -6.25 7.71
N ASN A 78 -12.63 -6.58 8.70
CA ASN A 78 -14.09 -6.69 8.55
C ASN A 78 -14.81 -5.34 8.70
N HIS A 79 -14.10 -4.23 8.54
CA HIS A 79 -14.60 -2.88 8.85
C HIS A 79 -15.10 -2.11 7.63
N GLY A 80 -15.31 -2.77 6.50
CA GLY A 80 -15.64 -2.16 5.23
C GLY A 80 -14.45 -2.16 4.26
N ASP A 81 -14.77 -2.09 2.97
CA ASP A 81 -13.76 -2.24 1.92
C ASP A 81 -12.79 -1.05 1.87
N GLU A 82 -13.22 0.12 2.32
CA GLU A 82 -12.48 1.37 2.29
C GLU A 82 -11.29 1.41 3.26
N LEU A 83 -11.32 0.57 4.30
CA LEU A 83 -10.24 0.47 5.27
C LEU A 83 -9.19 -0.57 4.90
N ASN A 84 -9.42 -1.31 3.84
CA ASN A 84 -8.48 -2.31 3.36
C ASN A 84 -7.28 -1.67 2.66
N GLU A 85 -6.09 -2.20 2.90
CA GLU A 85 -4.85 -1.66 2.37
C GLU A 85 -4.58 -2.12 0.93
N TYR A 86 -5.52 -1.85 0.01
CA TYR A 86 -5.38 -2.21 -1.41
C TYR A 86 -4.18 -1.54 -2.07
N GLY A 87 -3.83 -0.30 -1.68
CA GLY A 87 -2.66 0.39 -2.20
C GLY A 87 -1.36 -0.33 -1.85
N LEU A 88 -1.23 -0.82 -0.63
CA LEU A 88 -0.07 -1.59 -0.21
C LEU A 88 -0.02 -2.96 -0.90
N LEU A 89 -1.17 -3.62 -1.10
CA LEU A 89 -1.27 -4.86 -1.88
C LEU A 89 -0.88 -4.64 -3.35
N ALA A 90 -1.30 -3.53 -3.95
CA ALA A 90 -0.93 -3.17 -5.32
C ALA A 90 0.59 -2.93 -5.44
N ALA A 91 1.19 -2.24 -4.47
CA ALA A 91 2.65 -2.07 -4.39
C ALA A 91 3.39 -3.41 -4.26
N TYR A 92 2.87 -4.31 -3.42
CA TYR A 92 3.41 -5.67 -3.28
C TYR A 92 3.34 -6.45 -4.60
N SER A 93 2.19 -6.40 -5.28
CA SER A 93 2.00 -7.07 -6.57
C SER A 93 2.89 -6.49 -7.66
N TYR A 94 3.05 -5.16 -7.68
CA TYR A 94 3.95 -4.49 -8.63
C TYR A 94 5.41 -4.94 -8.45
N LEU A 95 5.91 -5.00 -7.20
CA LEU A 95 7.27 -5.46 -6.90
C LEU A 95 7.49 -6.96 -7.16
N GLY A 96 6.41 -7.73 -7.37
CA GLY A 96 6.51 -9.11 -7.86
C GLY A 96 6.88 -9.20 -9.34
N ALA A 97 6.59 -8.15 -10.11
CA ALA A 97 6.90 -8.08 -11.55
C ALA A 97 8.01 -7.05 -11.87
N SER A 98 8.42 -6.24 -10.88
CA SER A 98 9.42 -5.18 -11.02
C SER A 98 10.44 -5.26 -9.89
N ASN A 99 11.58 -4.62 -10.09
CA ASN A 99 12.70 -4.68 -9.16
C ASN A 99 12.92 -3.38 -8.36
N ALA A 100 12.08 -2.36 -8.55
CA ALA A 100 12.18 -1.12 -7.80
C ALA A 100 10.91 -0.28 -7.86
N ALA A 101 10.56 0.36 -6.74
CA ALA A 101 9.54 1.39 -6.65
C ALA A 101 9.91 2.37 -5.52
N TYR A 102 9.57 3.64 -5.68
CA TYR A 102 9.52 4.58 -4.57
C TYR A 102 8.17 4.43 -3.89
N VAL A 103 8.16 4.19 -2.59
CA VAL A 103 6.94 4.05 -1.80
C VAL A 103 6.85 5.18 -0.78
N VAL A 104 5.70 5.80 -0.71
CA VAL A 104 5.40 6.88 0.25
C VAL A 104 4.13 6.52 0.99
N ARG A 105 4.19 6.43 2.30
CA ARG A 105 2.99 6.33 3.12
C ARG A 105 2.37 7.71 3.31
N ALA A 106 1.09 7.85 2.96
CA ALA A 106 0.34 9.06 3.23
C ALA A 106 0.24 9.28 4.74
N ASP A 107 0.21 10.55 5.16
CA ASP A 107 -0.01 10.91 6.58
C ASP A 107 -1.49 10.77 6.94
N VAL A 108 -1.97 9.53 6.89
CA VAL A 108 -3.34 9.14 7.26
C VAL A 108 -3.25 7.93 8.16
N ASN A 109 -3.83 8.04 9.34
CA ASN A 109 -4.01 6.87 10.20
C ASN A 109 -5.34 6.20 9.83
N THR A 110 -5.25 5.09 9.10
CA THR A 110 -6.43 4.34 8.64
C THR A 110 -7.27 3.78 9.80
N THR A 111 -6.69 3.59 10.98
CA THR A 111 -7.42 3.14 12.17
C THR A 111 -8.34 4.23 12.74
N GLN A 112 -8.08 5.49 12.40
CA GLN A 112 -8.89 6.64 12.80
C GLN A 112 -9.91 7.04 11.73
N LEU A 113 -9.85 6.45 10.55
CA LEU A 113 -10.78 6.68 9.46
C LEU A 113 -11.98 5.75 9.62
N THR A 114 -13.16 6.33 9.83
CA THR A 114 -14.42 5.60 9.85
C THR A 114 -15.08 5.69 8.48
N ALA A 115 -15.19 4.57 7.80
CA ALA A 115 -15.93 4.48 6.54
C ALA A 115 -17.38 4.08 6.86
N ALA A 116 -18.34 4.89 6.45
CA ALA A 116 -19.75 4.62 6.67
C ALA A 116 -20.63 5.35 5.65
N LYS A 117 -21.73 4.72 5.26
CA LYS A 117 -22.73 5.39 4.41
C LYS A 117 -23.47 6.50 5.15
N PRO A 118 -24.04 6.27 6.35
CA PRO A 118 -24.61 7.36 7.12
C PRO A 118 -23.52 8.13 7.88
N GLU A 119 -23.76 9.40 8.12
CA GLU A 119 -22.96 10.18 9.06
C GLU A 119 -22.86 9.45 10.41
N PRO A 120 -21.66 9.27 10.97
CA PRO A 120 -21.50 8.62 12.26
C PRO A 120 -22.32 9.34 13.33
N GLN A 121 -23.12 8.59 14.07
CA GLN A 121 -23.97 9.13 15.12
C GLN A 121 -23.20 9.30 16.43
N GLY A 122 -23.56 10.34 17.16
CA GLY A 122 -22.97 10.66 18.45
C GLY A 122 -21.85 11.71 18.36
N PRO A 123 -21.33 12.13 19.50
CA PRO A 123 -20.30 13.16 19.56
C PRO A 123 -18.93 12.57 19.16
N PRO A 124 -18.38 12.92 17.99
CA PRO A 124 -17.06 12.47 17.59
C PRO A 124 -15.99 13.19 18.40
N ALA A 125 -14.89 12.51 18.66
CA ALA A 125 -13.71 13.19 19.17
C ALA A 125 -13.18 14.18 18.14
N ASN A 126 -12.58 15.29 18.61
CA ASN A 126 -12.02 16.30 17.71
C ASN A 126 -10.88 15.69 16.87
N GLY A 127 -10.92 15.93 15.59
CA GLY A 127 -9.88 15.49 14.65
C GLY A 127 -10.09 14.10 14.05
N LEU A 128 -11.18 13.40 14.38
CA LEU A 128 -11.54 12.15 13.67
C LEU A 128 -11.94 12.43 12.23
N TYR A 129 -11.71 11.46 11.39
CA TYR A 129 -12.10 11.48 9.98
C TYR A 129 -13.24 10.51 9.71
N TRP A 130 -14.15 10.91 8.85
CA TRP A 130 -15.20 10.07 8.29
C TRP A 130 -15.12 10.12 6.77
N LEU A 131 -15.12 8.95 6.15
CA LEU A 131 -15.24 8.77 4.71
C LEU A 131 -16.71 8.48 4.38
N ASP A 132 -17.37 9.41 3.67
CA ASP A 132 -18.74 9.22 3.18
C ASP A 132 -18.70 8.28 1.96
N THR A 133 -19.30 7.10 2.12
CA THR A 133 -19.42 6.09 1.07
C THR A 133 -20.81 6.02 0.46
N ALA A 134 -21.72 6.91 0.88
CA ALA A 134 -23.10 6.94 0.37
C ALA A 134 -23.21 7.59 -1.01
N ASN A 135 -22.29 8.50 -1.33
CA ASN A 135 -22.32 9.30 -2.54
C ASN A 135 -21.23 8.87 -3.52
N THR A 136 -21.49 9.03 -4.80
CA THR A 136 -20.49 8.79 -5.87
C THR A 136 -19.37 9.83 -5.85
N GLU A 137 -19.61 10.98 -5.26
CA GLU A 137 -18.59 12.00 -4.95
C GLU A 137 -18.08 11.77 -3.53
N TRP A 138 -17.18 10.84 -3.38
CA TRP A 138 -16.59 10.49 -2.09
C TRP A 138 -16.04 11.73 -1.39
N GLY A 139 -16.42 11.91 -0.13
CA GLY A 139 -15.97 13.02 0.69
C GLY A 139 -15.27 12.53 1.93
N ILE A 140 -14.14 13.15 2.24
CA ILE A 140 -13.48 12.99 3.54
C ILE A 140 -13.92 14.16 4.41
N PHE A 141 -14.49 13.86 5.57
CA PHE A 141 -14.93 14.83 6.55
C PHE A 141 -14.08 14.71 7.80
N LYS A 142 -13.79 15.85 8.41
CA LYS A 142 -13.07 15.92 9.68
C LYS A 142 -13.94 16.53 10.74
N SER A 143 -13.97 15.92 11.91
CA SER A 143 -14.65 16.49 13.08
C SER A 143 -13.86 17.69 13.61
N THR A 144 -14.55 18.81 13.82
CA THR A 144 -13.97 20.08 14.30
C THR A 144 -14.19 20.34 15.78
N ALA A 145 -15.12 19.62 16.40
CA ALA A 145 -15.44 19.86 17.81
C ALA A 145 -15.84 18.58 18.51
N ALA A 146 -15.21 18.30 19.63
CA ALA A 146 -15.61 17.23 20.52
C ALA A 146 -17.06 17.47 20.99
N GLY A 147 -17.93 16.51 20.80
CA GLY A 147 -19.27 16.49 21.37
C GLY A 147 -20.38 17.13 20.53
N THR A 148 -20.08 17.81 19.44
CA THR A 148 -21.11 18.52 18.64
C THR A 148 -21.50 17.87 17.32
N GLY A 149 -20.83 16.80 16.93
CA GLY A 149 -21.17 16.05 15.71
C GLY A 149 -21.01 16.83 14.40
N SER A 150 -20.30 17.95 14.40
CA SER A 150 -20.08 18.69 13.16
C SER A 150 -18.91 18.14 12.36
N TRP A 151 -19.24 17.69 11.17
CA TRP A 151 -18.29 17.18 10.19
C TRP A 151 -18.06 18.23 9.10
N VAL A 152 -16.80 18.55 8.84
CA VAL A 152 -16.42 19.51 7.81
C VAL A 152 -15.70 18.78 6.68
N LYS A 153 -16.25 18.90 5.47
CA LYS A 153 -15.65 18.32 4.27
C LYS A 153 -14.26 18.89 4.05
N GLN A 154 -13.30 18.01 3.84
CA GLN A 154 -11.93 18.37 3.53
C GLN A 154 -11.78 18.53 2.01
N THR A 155 -11.14 19.59 1.57
CA THR A 155 -10.76 19.76 0.17
C THR A 155 -9.41 19.11 -0.06
N VAL A 156 -9.33 18.26 -1.07
CA VAL A 156 -8.06 17.72 -1.55
C VAL A 156 -7.45 18.79 -2.46
N THR A 157 -6.31 19.31 -2.07
CA THR A 157 -5.52 20.29 -2.86
C THR A 157 -4.30 19.60 -3.47
#